data_45ee9b84a06f6fc07d7e18159753f0d9
#
_entry.id   45ee9b84a06f6fc07d7e18159753f0d9
#
_cell.length_a   1.000
_cell.length_b   1.000
_cell.length_c   1.000
_cell.angle_alpha   90.00
_cell.angle_beta   90.00
_cell.angle_gamma   90.00
#
_symmetry.space_group_name_H-M   'P 1'
#
loop_
_entity.id
_entity.type
_entity.pdbx_description
1 polymer ?
#
loop_
_entity_poly.entity_id
_entity_poly.type
_entity_poly.pdbx_seq_one_letter_code
_entity_poly.pdbx_strand_id
1 'polypeptide(L)'
;KYEPVDAGQLLYYRETKDGQVLEEGITEAGSMSSFMAAGTSYATHGEPMLPFYIFYSMFGFQRVGDLAWATADARGRGFLIGATAGRTTLNGEGLQHEDGHSHVLSSTVPNVLSYDPSFAFEIALIVKEGMRRMFGEEQDVYYYVTVHNENYPQPPMPEGDSIEEGVIEGLYP
;
A
#
# COMPACT_ATOMS: atom_id res chain seq x y z
N LYS A 1 -4.77 -6.83 32.70
CA LYS A 1 -3.76 -6.50 31.71
C LYS A 1 -3.69 -7.67 30.73
N TYR A 2 -3.96 -7.43 29.46
CA TYR A 2 -3.79 -8.45 28.43
C TYR A 2 -2.31 -8.75 28.21
N GLU A 3 -1.94 -10.01 28.19
CA GLU A 3 -0.59 -10.46 27.83
C GLU A 3 -0.72 -11.24 26.54
N PRO A 4 -0.01 -10.85 25.45
CA PRO A 4 -0.06 -11.57 24.17
C PRO A 4 0.41 -13.02 24.35
N VAL A 5 -0.32 -13.96 23.75
CA VAL A 5 0.00 -15.40 23.85
C VAL A 5 1.35 -15.74 23.23
N ASP A 6 1.77 -14.94 22.26
CA ASP A 6 3.01 -15.09 21.50
C ASP A 6 4.14 -14.15 21.93
N ALA A 7 3.96 -13.45 23.05
CA ALA A 7 4.93 -12.46 23.55
C ALA A 7 6.38 -12.99 23.70
N GLY A 8 6.53 -14.31 23.88
CA GLY A 8 7.83 -14.96 23.94
C GLY A 8 8.33 -15.56 22.63
N GLN A 9 7.50 -15.56 21.57
CA GLN A 9 7.80 -16.22 20.30
C GLN A 9 8.26 -15.25 19.22
N LEU A 10 7.74 -14.02 19.22
CA LEU A 10 8.08 -12.98 18.26
C LEU A 10 9.08 -12.00 18.87
N LEU A 11 10.35 -12.13 18.49
CA LEU A 11 11.43 -11.31 19.04
C LEU A 11 11.36 -9.84 18.58
N TYR A 12 10.77 -9.57 17.43
CA TYR A 12 10.80 -8.25 16.77
C TYR A 12 9.50 -7.46 16.90
N TYR A 13 8.39 -8.12 17.22
CA TYR A 13 7.09 -7.50 17.40
C TYR A 13 6.57 -7.71 18.80
N ARG A 14 6.16 -6.63 19.45
CA ARG A 14 5.54 -6.67 20.76
C ARG A 14 4.36 -5.71 20.79
N GLU A 15 3.28 -6.14 21.38
CA GLU A 15 2.13 -5.28 21.63
C GLU A 15 2.53 -4.14 22.58
N THR A 16 2.32 -2.89 22.14
CA THR A 16 2.54 -1.69 22.94
C THR A 16 1.43 -0.69 22.72
N LYS A 17 1.22 0.24 23.66
CA LYS A 17 0.18 1.27 23.53
C LYS A 17 0.53 2.36 22.53
N ASP A 18 1.80 2.53 22.25
CA ASP A 18 2.41 3.51 21.36
C ASP A 18 2.96 2.86 20.07
N GLY A 19 2.54 1.63 19.80
CA GLY A 19 2.87 0.93 18.57
C GLY A 19 2.24 1.57 17.35
N GLN A 20 2.95 1.53 16.22
CA GLN A 20 2.48 2.07 14.94
C GLN A 20 1.98 1.00 13.97
N VAL A 21 2.09 -0.26 14.33
CA VAL A 21 1.53 -1.38 13.57
C VAL A 21 0.21 -1.78 14.21
N LEU A 22 -0.88 -1.64 13.44
CA LEU A 22 -2.20 -2.06 13.85
C LEU A 22 -2.48 -3.44 13.24
N GLU A 23 -2.66 -4.44 14.11
CA GLU A 23 -2.92 -5.81 13.71
C GLU A 23 -4.41 -6.11 13.89
N GLU A 24 -5.14 -6.16 12.77
CA GLU A 24 -6.61 -6.33 12.78
C GLU A 24 -7.06 -7.74 12.43
N GLY A 25 -6.13 -8.67 12.24
CA GLY A 25 -6.46 -10.00 11.75
C GLY A 25 -6.84 -10.01 10.25
N ILE A 26 -7.48 -11.09 9.82
CA ILE A 26 -7.90 -11.25 8.42
C ILE A 26 -9.27 -10.58 8.23
N THR A 27 -9.28 -9.28 8.06
CA THR A 27 -10.49 -8.47 7.83
C THR A 27 -10.18 -7.28 6.94
N GLU A 28 -10.37 -7.42 5.64
CA GLU A 28 -10.10 -6.35 4.68
C GLU A 28 -11.00 -5.13 4.94
N ALA A 29 -12.24 -5.33 5.32
CA ALA A 29 -13.17 -4.23 5.60
C ALA A 29 -12.78 -3.45 6.86
N GLY A 30 -12.38 -4.12 7.93
CA GLY A 30 -11.88 -3.48 9.15
C GLY A 30 -10.61 -2.68 8.88
N SER A 31 -9.62 -3.33 8.25
CA SER A 31 -8.35 -2.69 7.94
C SER A 31 -8.49 -1.49 6.99
N MET A 32 -9.36 -1.59 5.97
CA MET A 32 -9.63 -0.46 5.07
C MET A 32 -10.35 0.68 5.77
N SER A 33 -11.23 0.38 6.73
CA SER A 33 -11.88 1.41 7.56
C SER A 33 -10.87 2.13 8.45
N SER A 34 -9.93 1.41 9.05
CA SER A 34 -8.83 2.00 9.83
C SER A 34 -7.89 2.84 8.93
N PHE A 35 -7.60 2.35 7.73
CA PHE A 35 -6.84 3.11 6.73
C PHE A 35 -7.53 4.44 6.40
N MET A 36 -8.84 4.41 6.11
CA MET A 36 -9.62 5.60 5.81
C MET A 36 -9.64 6.57 7.01
N ALA A 37 -9.85 6.06 8.23
CA ALA A 37 -9.85 6.87 9.44
C ALA A 37 -8.49 7.57 9.66
N ALA A 38 -7.39 6.85 9.51
CA ALA A 38 -6.05 7.42 9.61
C ALA A 38 -5.76 8.39 8.46
N GLY A 39 -6.10 8.02 7.22
CA GLY A 39 -5.86 8.84 6.03
C GLY A 39 -6.64 10.15 6.00
N THR A 40 -7.74 10.26 6.77
CA THR A 40 -8.56 11.48 6.90
C THR A 40 -8.33 12.23 8.22
N SER A 41 -7.41 11.78 9.06
CA SER A 41 -7.14 12.36 10.39
C SER A 41 -6.71 13.83 10.34
N TYR A 42 -6.02 14.23 9.27
CA TYR A 42 -5.63 15.63 9.04
C TYR A 42 -6.85 16.58 9.00
N ALA A 43 -7.98 16.12 8.45
CA ALA A 43 -9.21 16.91 8.34
C ALA A 43 -10.09 16.77 9.60
N THR A 44 -10.10 15.60 10.25
CA THR A 44 -10.98 15.33 11.39
C THR A 44 -10.37 15.72 12.73
N HIS A 45 -9.05 15.67 12.86
CA HIS A 45 -8.32 15.91 14.11
C HIS A 45 -7.23 16.99 14.00
N GLY A 46 -6.94 17.46 12.78
CA GLY A 46 -5.84 18.41 12.55
C GLY A 46 -4.44 17.77 12.61
N GLU A 47 -4.36 16.46 12.70
CA GLU A 47 -3.10 15.71 12.82
C GLU A 47 -2.97 14.75 11.63
N PRO A 48 -2.01 14.98 10.72
CA PRO A 48 -1.82 14.11 9.57
C PRO A 48 -1.21 12.77 10.00
N MET A 49 -1.82 11.68 9.54
CA MET A 49 -1.26 10.33 9.62
C MET A 49 -0.95 9.83 8.23
N LEU A 50 0.07 8.98 8.13
CA LEU A 50 0.48 8.31 6.89
C LEU A 50 0.21 6.81 7.00
N PRO A 51 -0.99 6.33 6.68
CA PRO A 51 -1.30 4.92 6.76
C PRO A 51 -0.73 4.15 5.56
N PHE A 52 -0.24 2.94 5.86
CA PHE A 52 0.05 1.89 4.92
C PHE A 52 -0.86 0.71 5.23
N TYR A 53 -1.68 0.30 4.29
CA TYR A 53 -2.48 -0.91 4.43
C TYR A 53 -1.98 -1.97 3.47
N ILE A 54 -1.53 -3.10 4.02
CA ILE A 54 -0.96 -4.22 3.26
C ILE A 54 -2.00 -5.33 3.20
N PHE A 55 -2.34 -5.77 2.00
CA PHE A 55 -3.28 -6.85 1.74
C PHE A 55 -2.80 -7.75 0.59
N TYR A 56 -3.38 -8.92 0.45
CA TYR A 56 -3.21 -9.70 -0.77
C TYR A 56 -3.79 -8.94 -1.95
N SER A 57 -2.98 -8.68 -2.98
CA SER A 57 -3.39 -7.87 -4.15
C SER A 57 -4.65 -8.40 -4.83
N MET A 58 -4.81 -9.73 -4.87
CA MET A 58 -6.00 -10.40 -5.40
C MET A 58 -7.28 -9.98 -4.68
N PHE A 59 -7.23 -9.75 -3.37
CA PHE A 59 -8.44 -9.58 -2.56
C PHE A 59 -8.77 -8.14 -2.20
N GLY A 60 -7.82 -7.22 -2.22
CA GLY A 60 -8.02 -5.84 -1.78
C GLY A 60 -9.18 -5.14 -2.49
N PHE A 61 -8.98 -4.65 -3.68
CA PHE A 61 -10.03 -3.96 -4.45
C PHE A 61 -11.25 -4.84 -4.74
N GLN A 62 -11.06 -6.14 -4.89
CA GLN A 62 -12.15 -7.07 -5.13
C GLN A 62 -13.12 -7.19 -3.93
N ARG A 63 -12.61 -7.07 -2.70
CA ARG A 63 -13.43 -7.20 -1.48
C ARG A 63 -13.85 -5.87 -0.88
N VAL A 64 -13.03 -4.83 -1.03
CA VAL A 64 -13.25 -3.53 -0.38
C VAL A 64 -13.24 -2.35 -1.36
N GLY A 65 -13.57 -2.60 -2.62
CA GLY A 65 -13.64 -1.54 -3.64
C GLY A 65 -14.54 -0.38 -3.23
N ASP A 66 -15.68 -0.63 -2.62
CA ASP A 66 -16.58 0.40 -2.09
C ASP A 66 -15.90 1.30 -1.04
N LEU A 67 -15.10 0.71 -0.16
CA LEU A 67 -14.35 1.48 0.84
C LEU A 67 -13.17 2.24 0.21
N ALA A 68 -12.59 1.73 -0.89
CA ALA A 68 -11.60 2.47 -1.67
C ALA A 68 -12.25 3.72 -2.30
N TRP A 69 -13.43 3.58 -2.88
CA TRP A 69 -14.21 4.72 -3.37
C TRP A 69 -14.60 5.70 -2.24
N ALA A 70 -15.04 5.20 -1.09
CA ALA A 70 -15.36 6.03 0.07
C ALA A 70 -14.13 6.78 0.59
N THR A 71 -12.95 6.14 0.57
CA THR A 71 -11.68 6.80 0.92
C THR A 71 -11.34 7.92 -0.08
N ALA A 72 -11.57 7.67 -1.38
CA ALA A 72 -11.40 8.67 -2.42
C ALA A 72 -12.29 9.90 -2.20
N ASP A 73 -13.59 9.67 -1.97
CA ASP A 73 -14.57 10.73 -1.67
C ASP A 73 -14.23 11.53 -0.41
N ALA A 74 -13.74 10.84 0.61
CA ALA A 74 -13.32 11.44 1.87
C ALA A 74 -11.96 12.16 1.77
N ARG A 75 -11.29 12.12 0.61
CA ARG A 75 -9.93 12.65 0.39
C ARG A 75 -8.90 12.04 1.34
N GLY A 76 -9.00 10.74 1.57
CA GLY A 76 -8.05 9.99 2.37
C GLY A 76 -6.67 9.97 1.71
N ARG A 77 -5.62 10.01 2.54
CA ARG A 77 -4.22 9.97 2.10
C ARG A 77 -3.54 8.72 2.64
N GLY A 78 -2.65 8.12 1.86
CA GLY A 78 -1.91 6.94 2.29
C GLY A 78 -1.56 6.01 1.14
N PHE A 79 -1.06 4.83 1.50
CA PHE A 79 -0.61 3.82 0.57
C PHE A 79 -1.33 2.50 0.80
N LEU A 80 -2.02 2.02 -0.21
CA LEU A 80 -2.49 0.64 -0.30
C LEU A 80 -1.39 -0.20 -0.94
N ILE A 81 -0.98 -1.27 -0.29
CA ILE A 81 0.07 -2.17 -0.76
C ILE A 81 -0.55 -3.52 -1.10
N GLY A 82 -0.64 -3.82 -2.38
CA GLY A 82 -1.03 -5.13 -2.87
C GLY A 82 0.13 -6.10 -2.81
N ALA A 83 0.30 -6.77 -1.68
CA ALA A 83 1.37 -7.73 -1.48
C ALA A 83 1.09 -9.06 -2.18
N THR A 84 2.14 -9.86 -2.38
CA THR A 84 2.05 -11.14 -3.09
C THR A 84 1.47 -11.02 -4.50
N ALA A 85 1.68 -9.89 -5.17
CA ALA A 85 1.36 -9.77 -6.58
C ALA A 85 2.22 -10.73 -7.41
N GLY A 86 1.75 -11.10 -8.57
CA GLY A 86 2.42 -12.06 -9.44
C GLY A 86 1.67 -13.38 -9.55
N ARG A 87 1.55 -13.87 -10.78
CA ARG A 87 0.76 -15.07 -11.06
C ARG A 87 1.53 -16.36 -10.80
N THR A 88 2.74 -16.42 -11.30
CA THR A 88 3.52 -17.66 -11.32
C THR A 88 4.09 -18.05 -9.96
N THR A 89 4.34 -17.09 -9.11
CA THR A 89 4.90 -17.29 -7.76
C THR A 89 3.89 -17.83 -6.75
N LEU A 90 2.60 -17.82 -7.11
CA LEU A 90 1.50 -18.25 -6.25
C LEU A 90 0.85 -19.57 -6.69
N ASN A 91 1.48 -20.30 -7.60
CA ASN A 91 0.95 -21.57 -8.11
C ASN A 91 0.61 -22.58 -6.99
N GLY A 92 1.39 -22.61 -5.92
CA GLY A 92 1.16 -23.47 -4.76
C GLY A 92 -0.08 -23.13 -3.95
N GLU A 93 -0.53 -21.87 -4.02
CA GLU A 93 -1.74 -21.40 -3.33
C GLU A 93 -2.99 -21.52 -4.22
N GLY A 94 -2.81 -21.66 -5.52
CA GLY A 94 -3.86 -21.83 -6.52
C GLY A 94 -4.32 -20.53 -7.16
N LEU A 95 -5.13 -20.69 -8.21
CA LEU A 95 -5.61 -19.62 -9.09
C LEU A 95 -6.30 -18.47 -8.34
N GLN A 96 -6.96 -18.75 -7.22
CA GLN A 96 -7.67 -17.75 -6.43
C GLN A 96 -6.74 -16.72 -5.75
N HIS A 97 -5.43 -16.95 -5.74
CA HIS A 97 -4.44 -16.00 -5.21
C HIS A 97 -3.65 -15.28 -6.31
N GLU A 98 -3.78 -15.71 -7.55
CA GLU A 98 -3.03 -15.19 -8.68
C GLU A 98 -3.64 -13.88 -9.21
N ASP A 99 -3.14 -12.75 -8.74
CA ASP A 99 -3.59 -11.44 -9.20
C ASP A 99 -3.09 -11.10 -10.62
N GLY A 100 -3.94 -10.51 -11.38
CA GLY A 100 -3.62 -9.98 -12.70
C GLY A 100 -4.60 -8.89 -13.14
N HIS A 101 -5.47 -8.44 -12.22
CA HIS A 101 -6.57 -7.53 -12.53
C HIS A 101 -6.77 -6.43 -11.47
N SER A 102 -6.05 -6.44 -10.36
CA SER A 102 -6.23 -5.45 -9.29
C SER A 102 -5.99 -4.02 -9.78
N HIS A 103 -5.04 -3.80 -10.69
CA HIS A 103 -4.80 -2.50 -11.31
C HIS A 103 -5.95 -2.03 -12.20
N VAL A 104 -6.67 -2.95 -12.84
CA VAL A 104 -7.88 -2.60 -13.61
C VAL A 104 -8.98 -2.11 -12.67
N LEU A 105 -9.12 -2.75 -11.50
CA LEU A 105 -10.09 -2.31 -10.50
C LEU A 105 -9.68 -0.96 -9.88
N SER A 106 -8.42 -0.79 -9.51
CA SER A 106 -7.92 0.46 -8.94
C SER A 106 -8.04 1.64 -9.90
N SER A 107 -7.85 1.41 -11.20
CA SER A 107 -7.95 2.46 -12.23
C SER A 107 -9.35 3.04 -12.38
N THR A 108 -10.36 2.42 -11.81
CA THR A 108 -11.73 2.96 -11.79
C THR A 108 -11.88 4.10 -10.78
N VAL A 109 -11.02 4.19 -9.78
CA VAL A 109 -11.05 5.23 -8.73
C VAL A 109 -10.21 6.42 -9.18
N PRO A 110 -10.81 7.61 -9.42
CA PRO A 110 -10.15 8.70 -10.18
C PRO A 110 -8.89 9.28 -9.55
N ASN A 111 -8.78 9.27 -8.23
CA ASN A 111 -7.65 9.84 -7.49
C ASN A 111 -6.71 8.80 -6.88
N VAL A 112 -6.84 7.54 -7.30
CA VAL A 112 -5.86 6.49 -7.00
C VAL A 112 -4.76 6.50 -8.05
N LEU A 113 -3.52 6.64 -7.60
CA LEU A 113 -2.34 6.49 -8.43
C LEU A 113 -1.78 5.08 -8.25
N SER A 114 -1.81 4.30 -9.34
CA SER A 114 -1.50 2.86 -9.31
C SER A 114 -0.16 2.58 -9.94
N TYR A 115 0.69 1.81 -9.24
CA TYR A 115 2.02 1.43 -9.68
C TYR A 115 2.28 -0.06 -9.48
N ASP A 116 3.00 -0.67 -10.42
CA ASP A 116 3.47 -2.06 -10.37
C ASP A 116 5.00 -2.09 -10.52
N PRO A 117 5.75 -1.63 -9.51
CA PRO A 117 7.20 -1.53 -9.57
C PRO A 117 7.88 -2.91 -9.55
N SER A 118 8.97 -3.02 -10.31
CA SER A 118 9.78 -4.24 -10.35
C SER A 118 10.90 -4.26 -9.32
N PHE A 119 11.40 -3.09 -8.91
CA PHE A 119 12.59 -2.98 -8.08
C PHE A 119 12.36 -2.10 -6.84
N ALA A 120 13.16 -2.37 -5.80
CA ALA A 120 13.04 -1.67 -4.52
C ALA A 120 13.28 -0.15 -4.62
N PHE A 121 14.18 0.29 -5.51
CA PHE A 121 14.42 1.72 -5.70
C PHE A 121 13.20 2.45 -6.29
N GLU A 122 12.44 1.78 -7.18
CA GLU A 122 11.20 2.33 -7.74
C GLU A 122 10.16 2.53 -6.64
N ILE A 123 9.99 1.53 -5.76
CA ILE A 123 9.09 1.63 -4.61
C ILE A 123 9.47 2.83 -3.74
N ALA A 124 10.76 3.00 -3.47
CA ALA A 124 11.25 4.11 -2.66
C ALA A 124 10.94 5.48 -3.29
N LEU A 125 11.13 5.61 -4.61
CA LEU A 125 10.81 6.83 -5.36
C LEU A 125 9.32 7.12 -5.40
N ILE A 126 8.49 6.09 -5.64
CA ILE A 126 7.03 6.20 -5.64
C ILE A 126 6.52 6.64 -4.27
N VAL A 127 7.02 6.05 -3.18
CA VAL A 127 6.64 6.43 -1.81
C VAL A 127 7.08 7.87 -1.51
N LYS A 128 8.32 8.23 -1.87
CA LYS A 128 8.83 9.61 -1.71
C LYS A 128 7.94 10.62 -2.43
N GLU A 129 7.60 10.35 -3.69
CA GLU A 129 6.72 11.23 -4.48
C GLU A 129 5.31 11.28 -3.92
N GLY A 130 4.77 10.15 -3.48
CA GLY A 130 3.46 10.10 -2.83
C GLY A 130 3.41 10.94 -1.56
N MET A 131 4.43 10.87 -0.72
CA MET A 131 4.55 11.72 0.46
C MET A 131 4.61 13.21 0.09
N ARG A 132 5.40 13.56 -0.92
CA ARG A 132 5.50 14.94 -1.42
C ARG A 132 4.14 15.46 -1.88
N ARG A 133 3.42 14.69 -2.68
CA ARG A 133 2.11 15.11 -3.22
C ARG A 133 1.02 15.18 -2.15
N MET A 134 0.91 14.14 -1.31
CA MET A 134 -0.16 14.07 -0.31
C MET A 134 0.05 15.01 0.88
N PHE A 135 1.29 15.16 1.35
CA PHE A 135 1.57 15.89 2.59
C PHE A 135 2.36 17.18 2.37
N GLY A 136 3.16 17.28 1.31
CA GLY A 136 3.86 18.52 0.95
C GLY A 136 2.99 19.48 0.14
N GLU A 137 2.29 18.96 -0.87
CA GLU A 137 1.45 19.76 -1.78
C GLU A 137 -0.05 19.64 -1.48
N GLU A 138 -0.41 18.81 -0.53
CA GLU A 138 -1.80 18.58 -0.09
C GLU A 138 -2.76 18.18 -1.22
N GLN A 139 -2.22 17.46 -2.22
CA GLN A 139 -3.02 16.96 -3.33
C GLN A 139 -4.01 15.89 -2.88
N ASP A 140 -5.17 15.88 -3.51
CA ASP A 140 -6.23 14.91 -3.26
C ASP A 140 -5.98 13.63 -4.06
N VAL A 141 -4.98 12.88 -3.65
CA VAL A 141 -4.60 11.59 -4.21
C VAL A 141 -4.19 10.61 -3.10
N TYR A 142 -4.29 9.32 -3.38
CA TYR A 142 -3.66 8.26 -2.61
C TYR A 142 -3.14 7.17 -3.53
N TYR A 143 -2.36 6.24 -3.01
CA TYR A 143 -1.56 5.34 -3.83
C TYR A 143 -1.98 3.89 -3.68
N TYR A 144 -1.92 3.15 -4.79
CA TYR A 144 -1.95 1.70 -4.82
C TYR A 144 -0.65 1.18 -5.46
N VAL A 145 0.11 0.39 -4.71
CA VAL A 145 1.40 -0.14 -5.16
C VAL A 145 1.39 -1.66 -4.97
N THR A 146 1.61 -2.41 -6.05
CA THR A 146 1.79 -3.86 -5.94
C THR A 146 3.24 -4.21 -5.64
N VAL A 147 3.43 -5.27 -4.84
CA VAL A 147 4.75 -5.82 -4.55
C VAL A 147 4.73 -7.33 -4.73
N HIS A 148 5.73 -7.84 -5.42
CA HIS A 148 5.84 -9.24 -5.78
C HIS A 148 6.43 -10.08 -4.63
N ASN A 149 6.02 -11.34 -4.51
CA ASN A 149 6.58 -12.29 -3.54
C ASN A 149 7.68 -13.17 -4.15
N GLU A 150 8.36 -12.69 -5.16
CA GLU A 150 9.47 -13.36 -5.80
C GLU A 150 10.81 -12.75 -5.37
N ASN A 151 11.75 -13.61 -5.00
CA ASN A 151 13.09 -13.19 -4.65
C ASN A 151 13.97 -13.12 -5.90
N TYR A 152 14.41 -11.94 -6.26
CA TYR A 152 15.36 -11.70 -7.35
C TYR A 152 16.37 -10.63 -6.98
N PRO A 153 17.54 -10.59 -7.68
CA PRO A 153 18.54 -9.56 -7.43
C PRO A 153 17.97 -8.16 -7.62
N GLN A 154 18.21 -7.30 -6.65
CA GLN A 154 17.79 -5.90 -6.71
C GLN A 154 18.96 -5.06 -7.26
N PRO A 155 18.85 -4.48 -8.46
CA PRO A 155 19.88 -3.60 -8.98
C PRO A 155 19.94 -2.29 -8.19
N PRO A 156 21.09 -1.62 -8.16
CA PRO A 156 21.14 -0.23 -7.72
C PRO A 156 20.31 0.65 -8.65
N MET A 157 19.83 1.77 -8.13
CA MET A 157 19.18 2.77 -8.97
C MET A 157 20.14 3.22 -10.09
N PRO A 158 19.70 3.23 -11.36
CA PRO A 158 20.52 3.76 -12.46
C PRO A 158 20.92 5.21 -12.22
N GLU A 159 22.05 5.61 -12.76
CA GLU A 159 22.50 7.01 -12.76
C GLU A 159 21.85 7.79 -13.90
N GLY A 160 21.37 8.99 -13.65
CA GLY A 160 20.79 9.88 -14.65
C GLY A 160 19.74 10.82 -14.07
N ASP A 161 19.69 12.04 -14.57
CA ASP A 161 18.81 13.11 -14.05
C ASP A 161 17.32 12.84 -14.30
N SER A 162 16.97 11.96 -15.27
CA SER A 162 15.59 11.64 -15.64
C SER A 162 15.04 10.36 -15.01
N ILE A 163 15.83 9.63 -14.21
CA ILE A 163 15.43 8.33 -13.68
C ILE A 163 14.25 8.49 -12.71
N GLU A 164 14.35 9.44 -11.79
CA GLU A 164 13.28 9.68 -10.80
C GLU A 164 11.95 10.05 -11.48
N GLU A 165 11.99 10.97 -12.43
CA GLU A 165 10.83 11.38 -13.23
C GLU A 165 10.27 10.19 -14.04
N GLY A 166 11.14 9.46 -14.73
CA GLY A 166 10.75 8.31 -15.54
C GLY A 166 10.14 7.16 -14.74
N VAL A 167 10.60 6.92 -13.52
CA VAL A 167 9.95 5.95 -12.60
C VAL A 167 8.53 6.40 -12.27
N ILE A 168 8.34 7.69 -11.99
CA ILE A 168 7.01 8.23 -11.66
C ILE A 168 6.08 8.25 -12.88
N GLU A 169 6.61 8.48 -14.07
CA GLU A 169 5.86 8.40 -15.33
C GLU A 169 5.67 6.95 -15.83
N GLY A 170 6.36 5.99 -15.23
CA GLY A 170 6.27 4.57 -15.56
C GLY A 170 7.12 4.12 -16.74
N LEU A 171 8.07 4.94 -17.20
CA LEU A 171 8.98 4.59 -18.28
C LEU A 171 10.31 5.33 -18.14
N TYR A 172 11.38 4.59 -17.99
CA TYR A 172 12.75 5.12 -17.94
C TYR A 172 13.74 4.22 -18.72
N PRO A 173 14.90 4.73 -19.16
CA PRO A 173 15.86 3.97 -19.96
C PRO A 173 16.55 2.82 -19.21
#